data_c692db43cef13672b486e60e141f0a7d
#
_entry.id   c692db43cef13672b486e60e141f0a7d
#
_cell.length_a   1.000
_cell.length_b   1.000
_cell.length_c   1.000
_cell.angle_alpha   90.00
_cell.angle_beta   90.00
_cell.angle_gamma   90.00
#
_symmetry.space_group_name_H-M   'P 1'
#
loop_
_entity.id
_entity.type
_entity.pdbx_description
1 polymer ?
#
loop_
_entity_poly.entity_id
_entity_poly.type
_entity_poly.pdbx_seq_one_letter_code
_entity_poly.pdbx_strand_id
1 'polypeptide(L)'
;MIPSIEKRYLNTDSEKIKEEILKFMSESPCSDCKGQRLKPESLSVFVLGKNIMEATSLSIDKCYEWINKNAKETRKLSSSEKKISEEIFKEINSRLSFLKEVGLGYITLDRMSSTLSGGEGQRIRLATQIGAGLTGVLYLSLIHI
;
A
#
# COMPACT_ATOMS: atom_id res chain seq x y z
N MET A 1 -3.40 -11.19 -34.30
CA MET A 1 -3.65 -9.73 -34.18
C MET A 1 -3.06 -9.15 -32.88
N ILE A 2 -3.27 -9.74 -31.72
CA ILE A 2 -2.76 -9.30 -30.39
C ILE A 2 -1.23 -9.12 -30.34
N PRO A 3 -0.39 -10.07 -30.79
CA PRO A 3 1.07 -9.92 -30.73
C PRO A 3 1.61 -8.72 -31.53
N SER A 4 0.91 -8.30 -32.57
CA SER A 4 1.31 -7.15 -33.38
C SER A 4 1.06 -5.81 -32.66
N ILE A 5 0.01 -5.72 -31.85
CA ILE A 5 -0.35 -4.52 -31.07
C ILE A 5 0.62 -4.37 -29.89
N GLU A 6 0.92 -5.48 -29.18
CA GLU A 6 1.91 -5.48 -28.09
C GLU A 6 3.29 -5.08 -28.60
N LYS A 7 3.73 -5.62 -29.74
CA LYS A 7 5.01 -5.27 -30.36
C LYS A 7 5.04 -3.78 -30.75
N ARG A 8 3.93 -3.23 -31.24
CA ARG A 8 3.82 -1.81 -31.58
C ARG A 8 3.86 -0.92 -30.34
N TYR A 9 3.22 -1.32 -29.26
CA TYR A 9 3.26 -0.62 -27.97
C TYR A 9 4.70 -0.54 -27.40
N LEU A 10 5.44 -1.65 -27.44
CA LEU A 10 6.81 -1.71 -26.95
C LEU A 10 7.80 -0.91 -27.80
N ASN A 11 7.57 -0.80 -29.11
CA ASN A 11 8.50 -0.19 -30.07
C ASN A 11 8.16 1.25 -30.44
N THR A 12 7.10 1.84 -29.89
CA THR A 12 6.75 3.24 -30.19
C THR A 12 7.25 4.18 -29.11
N ASP A 13 7.87 5.30 -29.54
CA ASP A 13 8.29 6.38 -28.62
C ASP A 13 7.19 7.45 -28.47
N SER A 14 6.10 7.37 -29.24
CA SER A 14 5.00 8.33 -29.21
C SER A 14 4.02 8.03 -28.08
N GLU A 15 3.94 8.90 -27.08
CA GLU A 15 3.00 8.78 -25.97
C GLU A 15 1.53 8.75 -26.46
N LYS A 16 1.17 9.51 -27.50
CA LYS A 16 -0.18 9.49 -28.07
C LYS A 16 -0.57 8.12 -28.61
N ILE A 17 0.36 7.46 -29.31
CA ILE A 17 0.11 6.12 -29.85
C ILE A 17 0.02 5.09 -28.72
N LYS A 18 0.82 5.23 -27.67
CA LYS A 18 0.72 4.37 -26.48
C LYS A 18 -0.64 4.51 -25.79
N GLU A 19 -1.12 5.74 -25.60
CA GLU A 19 -2.43 6.01 -25.01
C GLU A 19 -3.58 5.42 -25.85
N GLU A 20 -3.49 5.51 -27.18
CA GLU A 20 -4.48 4.89 -28.06
C GLU A 20 -4.48 3.36 -27.95
N ILE A 21 -3.31 2.74 -27.89
CA ILE A 21 -3.18 1.28 -27.75
C ILE A 21 -3.68 0.83 -26.37
N LEU A 22 -3.39 1.58 -25.30
CA LEU A 22 -3.83 1.26 -23.93
C LEU A 22 -5.36 1.18 -23.81
N LYS A 23 -6.11 1.89 -24.63
CA LYS A 23 -7.58 1.79 -24.64
C LYS A 23 -8.10 0.40 -25.05
N PHE A 24 -7.28 -0.38 -25.74
CA PHE A 24 -7.59 -1.74 -26.18
C PHE A 24 -6.94 -2.82 -25.33
N MET A 25 -6.15 -2.42 -24.30
CA MET A 25 -5.50 -3.33 -23.38
C MET A 25 -6.27 -3.40 -22.06
N SER A 26 -6.41 -4.58 -21.52
CA SER A 26 -6.92 -4.80 -20.17
C SER A 26 -5.82 -5.32 -19.28
N GLU A 27 -5.77 -4.83 -18.03
CA GLU A 27 -4.88 -5.37 -17.04
C GLU A 27 -5.34 -6.77 -16.63
N SER A 28 -4.44 -7.74 -16.68
CA SER A 28 -4.68 -9.10 -16.18
C SER A 28 -3.65 -9.45 -15.09
N PRO A 29 -4.04 -10.26 -14.10
CA PRO A 29 -3.09 -10.72 -13.10
C PRO A 29 -1.94 -11.49 -13.76
N CYS A 30 -0.71 -11.26 -13.30
CA CYS A 30 0.46 -12.02 -13.74
C CYS A 30 0.23 -13.53 -13.50
N SER A 31 0.56 -14.37 -14.50
CA SER A 31 0.43 -15.83 -14.43
C SER A 31 1.24 -16.43 -13.29
N ASP A 32 2.44 -15.89 -13.03
CA ASP A 32 3.37 -16.43 -12.05
C ASP A 32 3.00 -16.05 -10.61
N CYS A 33 2.79 -14.77 -10.35
CA CYS A 33 2.46 -14.31 -9.00
C CYS A 33 0.95 -14.19 -8.72
N LYS A 34 0.09 -14.42 -9.71
CA LYS A 34 -1.39 -14.34 -9.60
C LYS A 34 -1.88 -13.05 -8.93
N GLY A 35 -1.20 -11.94 -9.22
CA GLY A 35 -1.51 -10.64 -8.64
C GLY A 35 -0.81 -10.33 -7.31
N GLN A 36 -0.05 -11.26 -6.73
CA GLN A 36 0.63 -11.06 -5.44
C GLN A 36 1.91 -10.20 -5.51
N ARG A 37 2.39 -9.85 -6.72
CA ARG A 37 3.52 -8.94 -6.98
C ARG A 37 4.87 -9.36 -6.37
N LEU A 38 4.93 -10.48 -5.66
CA LEU A 38 6.11 -10.98 -4.97
C LEU A 38 6.43 -12.41 -5.40
N LYS A 39 7.68 -12.80 -5.22
CA LYS A 39 8.14 -14.18 -5.44
C LYS A 39 7.61 -15.11 -4.34
N PRO A 40 7.43 -16.43 -4.63
CA PRO A 40 6.96 -17.39 -3.63
C PRO A 40 7.81 -17.43 -2.36
N GLU A 41 9.12 -17.24 -2.46
CA GLU A 41 10.05 -17.23 -1.32
C GLU A 41 9.72 -16.07 -0.36
N SER A 42 9.41 -14.89 -0.90
CA SER A 42 9.02 -13.73 -0.09
C SER A 42 7.66 -13.92 0.59
N LEU A 43 6.77 -14.67 -0.04
CA LEU A 43 5.44 -14.99 0.51
C LEU A 43 5.50 -16.08 1.58
N SER A 44 6.61 -16.83 1.67
CA SER A 44 6.83 -17.85 2.69
C SER A 44 7.24 -17.27 4.05
N VAL A 45 7.48 -15.96 4.14
CA VAL A 45 7.79 -15.28 5.40
C VAL A 45 6.49 -14.88 6.10
N PHE A 46 6.31 -15.39 7.32
CA PHE A 46 5.13 -15.10 8.13
C PHE A 46 5.50 -14.29 9.38
N VAL A 47 4.73 -13.25 9.64
CA VAL A 47 4.82 -12.45 10.86
C VAL A 47 3.44 -12.44 11.51
N LEU A 48 3.36 -12.82 12.79
CA LEU A 48 2.09 -12.91 13.52
C LEU A 48 1.00 -13.72 12.78
N GLY A 49 1.41 -14.81 12.12
CA GLY A 49 0.53 -15.72 11.40
C GLY A 49 0.05 -15.24 10.02
N LYS A 50 0.57 -14.14 9.50
CA LYS A 50 0.25 -13.63 8.16
C LYS A 50 1.51 -13.35 7.36
N ASN A 51 1.45 -13.59 6.05
CA ASN A 51 2.45 -13.09 5.11
C ASN A 51 2.16 -11.62 4.74
N ILE A 52 3.08 -10.99 4.02
CA ILE A 52 2.99 -9.57 3.68
C ILE A 52 1.73 -9.25 2.85
N MET A 53 1.33 -10.12 1.91
CA MET A 53 0.15 -9.88 1.08
C MET A 53 -1.15 -10.02 1.88
N GLU A 54 -1.23 -11.00 2.77
CA GLU A 54 -2.36 -11.17 3.68
C GLU A 54 -2.49 -9.97 4.63
N ALA A 55 -1.37 -9.44 5.10
CA ALA A 55 -1.38 -8.26 5.96
C ALA A 55 -1.79 -6.99 5.21
N THR A 56 -1.25 -6.77 3.99
CA THR A 56 -1.56 -5.57 3.19
C THR A 56 -2.94 -5.59 2.55
N SER A 57 -3.55 -6.77 2.37
CA SER A 57 -4.95 -6.92 1.89
C SER A 57 -5.99 -6.58 2.96
N LEU A 58 -5.60 -6.47 4.22
CA LEU A 58 -6.48 -5.95 5.26
C LEU A 58 -6.75 -4.45 5.03
N SER A 59 -7.96 -4.01 5.37
CA SER A 59 -8.18 -2.57 5.50
C SER A 59 -7.29 -1.99 6.61
N ILE A 60 -6.95 -0.71 6.52
CA ILE A 60 -6.11 -0.02 7.50
C ILE A 60 -6.64 -0.22 8.93
N ASP A 61 -7.96 -0.16 9.12
CA ASP A 61 -8.58 -0.43 10.42
C ASP A 61 -8.29 -1.85 10.92
N LYS A 62 -8.53 -2.85 10.07
CA LYS A 62 -8.28 -4.26 10.42
C LYS A 62 -6.78 -4.56 10.61
N CYS A 63 -5.92 -3.94 9.82
CA CYS A 63 -4.47 -4.06 9.95
C CYS A 63 -4.00 -3.49 11.29
N TYR A 64 -4.48 -2.31 11.66
CA TYR A 64 -4.20 -1.67 12.96
C TYR A 64 -4.65 -2.55 14.13
N GLU A 65 -5.87 -3.08 14.09
CA GLU A 65 -6.39 -3.99 15.11
C GLU A 65 -5.58 -5.28 15.20
N TRP A 66 -5.25 -5.89 14.06
CA TRP A 66 -4.43 -7.09 13.99
C TRP A 66 -3.06 -6.91 14.62
N ILE A 67 -2.35 -5.81 14.29
CA ILE A 67 -1.04 -5.50 14.88
C ILE A 67 -1.18 -5.31 16.39
N ASN A 68 -2.12 -4.50 16.86
CA ASN A 68 -2.28 -4.22 18.29
C ASN A 68 -2.68 -5.46 19.12
N LYS A 69 -3.50 -6.33 18.54
CA LYS A 69 -3.90 -7.58 19.19
C LYS A 69 -2.71 -8.52 19.35
N ASN A 70 -1.86 -8.63 18.34
CA ASN A 70 -0.79 -9.61 18.29
C ASN A 70 0.58 -9.05 18.74
N ALA A 71 0.76 -7.73 18.82
CA ALA A 71 2.00 -7.11 19.29
C ALA A 71 2.40 -7.57 20.72
N LYS A 72 1.44 -8.04 21.52
CA LYS A 72 1.69 -8.61 22.85
C LYS A 72 2.20 -10.06 22.84
N GLU A 73 2.11 -10.74 21.70
CA GLU A 73 2.52 -12.15 21.55
C GLU A 73 4.01 -12.33 21.24
N THR A 74 4.80 -11.27 21.29
CA THR A 74 6.27 -11.30 21.09
C THR A 74 7.04 -12.07 22.17
N ARG A 75 6.36 -12.87 22.98
CA ARG A 75 6.94 -13.63 24.11
C ARG A 75 8.01 -14.66 23.71
N LYS A 76 8.08 -15.03 22.42
CA LYS A 76 9.03 -16.02 21.91
C LYS A 76 10.31 -15.41 21.34
N LEU A 77 10.44 -14.09 21.32
CA LEU A 77 11.59 -13.39 20.77
C LEU A 77 12.69 -13.20 21.81
N SER A 78 13.94 -13.20 21.36
CA SER A 78 15.09 -12.81 22.20
C SER A 78 14.98 -11.35 22.64
N SER A 79 15.76 -10.96 23.64
CA SER A 79 15.71 -9.59 24.19
C SER A 79 16.08 -8.51 23.15
N SER A 80 16.99 -8.79 22.23
CA SER A 80 17.36 -7.88 21.13
C SER A 80 16.29 -7.80 20.04
N GLU A 81 15.76 -8.94 19.61
CA GLU A 81 14.66 -9.00 18.63
C GLU A 81 13.39 -8.31 19.15
N LYS A 82 13.14 -8.42 20.44
CA LYS A 82 12.02 -7.76 21.09
C LYS A 82 12.11 -6.23 21.01
N LYS A 83 13.28 -5.66 21.31
CA LYS A 83 13.50 -4.21 21.18
C LYS A 83 13.29 -3.72 19.75
N ILE A 84 13.86 -4.44 18.76
CA ILE A 84 13.71 -4.10 17.34
C ILE A 84 12.23 -4.18 16.92
N SER A 85 11.53 -5.24 17.31
CA SER A 85 10.12 -5.42 16.97
C SER A 85 9.23 -4.35 17.62
N GLU A 86 9.50 -3.94 18.85
CA GLU A 86 8.76 -2.89 19.55
C GLU A 86 8.87 -1.54 18.82
N GLU A 87 10.06 -1.16 18.36
CA GLU A 87 10.27 0.07 17.58
C GLU A 87 9.55 0.02 16.23
N ILE A 88 9.65 -1.10 15.52
CA ILE A 88 8.98 -1.30 14.23
C ILE A 88 7.45 -1.23 14.41
N PHE A 89 6.90 -1.94 15.39
CA PHE A 89 5.46 -1.92 15.65
C PHE A 89 4.96 -0.55 16.08
N LYS A 90 5.73 0.18 16.87
CA LYS A 90 5.41 1.56 17.26
C LYS A 90 5.30 2.46 16.03
N GLU A 91 6.26 2.38 15.11
CA GLU A 91 6.27 3.17 13.87
C GLU A 91 5.11 2.81 12.95
N ILE A 92 4.86 1.51 12.74
CA ILE A 92 3.73 1.05 11.92
C ILE A 92 2.40 1.51 12.51
N ASN A 93 2.21 1.34 13.82
CA ASN A 93 0.99 1.78 14.50
C ASN A 93 0.77 3.28 14.40
N SER A 94 1.81 4.08 14.54
CA SER A 94 1.74 5.54 14.36
C SER A 94 1.25 5.89 12.96
N ARG A 95 1.82 5.30 11.92
CA ARG A 95 1.44 5.56 10.52
C ARG A 95 0.01 5.10 10.21
N LEU A 96 -0.38 3.92 10.68
CA LEU A 96 -1.75 3.42 10.51
C LEU A 96 -2.77 4.30 11.26
N SER A 97 -2.43 4.79 12.46
CA SER A 97 -3.27 5.71 13.23
C SER A 97 -3.52 7.01 12.44
N PHE A 98 -2.49 7.62 11.87
CA PHE A 98 -2.65 8.81 11.03
C PHE A 98 -3.57 8.58 9.83
N LEU A 99 -3.42 7.44 9.15
CA LEU A 99 -4.30 7.09 8.03
C LEU A 99 -5.76 6.92 8.48
N LYS A 100 -6.00 6.37 9.67
CA LYS A 100 -7.34 6.28 10.27
C LYS A 100 -7.90 7.65 10.62
N GLU A 101 -7.10 8.52 11.25
CA GLU A 101 -7.49 9.86 11.67
C GLU A 101 -7.91 10.75 10.49
N VAL A 102 -7.27 10.59 9.32
CA VAL A 102 -7.69 11.28 8.09
C VAL A 102 -8.87 10.58 7.37
N GLY A 103 -9.47 9.56 7.99
CA GLY A 103 -10.65 8.87 7.47
C GLY A 103 -10.38 7.89 6.34
N LEU A 104 -9.20 7.27 6.30
CA LEU A 104 -8.81 6.27 5.28
C LEU A 104 -8.80 4.83 5.82
N GLY A 105 -9.43 4.57 6.95
CA GLY A 105 -9.46 3.25 7.60
C GLY A 105 -10.00 2.10 6.75
N TYR A 106 -10.84 2.42 5.76
CA TYR A 106 -11.46 1.45 4.87
C TYR A 106 -10.56 0.99 3.70
N ILE A 107 -9.50 1.72 3.37
CA ILE A 107 -8.59 1.41 2.25
C ILE A 107 -7.64 0.28 2.65
N THR A 108 -7.25 -0.55 1.67
CA THR A 108 -6.21 -1.58 1.85
C THR A 108 -4.86 -1.05 1.38
N LEU A 109 -3.76 -1.54 1.98
CA LEU A 109 -2.40 -1.10 1.63
C LEU A 109 -1.93 -1.65 0.27
N ASP A 110 -2.53 -2.71 -0.23
CA ASP A 110 -2.26 -3.32 -1.53
C ASP A 110 -2.97 -2.62 -2.68
N ARG A 111 -3.88 -1.68 -2.39
CA ARG A 111 -4.64 -0.94 -3.40
C ARG A 111 -3.73 -0.15 -4.33
N MET A 112 -3.98 -0.25 -5.62
CA MET A 112 -3.21 0.49 -6.63
C MET A 112 -3.46 1.99 -6.52
N SER A 113 -2.39 2.79 -6.57
CA SER A 113 -2.47 4.26 -6.49
C SER A 113 -3.32 4.89 -7.60
N SER A 114 -3.35 4.28 -8.79
CA SER A 114 -4.18 4.70 -9.92
C SER A 114 -5.68 4.59 -9.67
N THR A 115 -6.10 3.79 -8.69
CA THR A 115 -7.51 3.60 -8.32
C THR A 115 -7.97 4.54 -7.20
N LEU A 116 -7.06 5.34 -6.64
CA LEU A 116 -7.39 6.29 -5.58
C LEU A 116 -8.12 7.51 -6.16
N SER A 117 -9.16 7.96 -5.49
CA SER A 117 -9.77 9.24 -5.78
C SER A 117 -8.82 10.40 -5.43
N GLY A 118 -9.04 11.58 -6.03
CA GLY A 118 -8.24 12.76 -5.71
C GLY A 118 -8.24 13.12 -4.22
N GLY A 119 -9.40 12.99 -3.57
CA GLY A 119 -9.52 13.22 -2.13
C GLY A 119 -8.80 12.18 -1.27
N GLU A 120 -8.78 10.91 -1.67
CA GLU A 120 -7.99 9.86 -0.99
C GLU A 120 -6.50 10.15 -1.11
N GLY A 121 -6.02 10.51 -2.31
CA GLY A 121 -4.63 10.88 -2.54
C GLY A 121 -4.19 12.08 -1.71
N GLN A 122 -5.03 13.12 -1.59
CA GLN A 122 -4.76 14.28 -0.73
C GLN A 122 -4.66 13.88 0.74
N ARG A 123 -5.56 13.05 1.24
CA ARG A 123 -5.55 12.58 2.64
C ARG A 123 -4.34 11.70 2.95
N ILE A 124 -3.88 10.87 2.01
CA ILE A 124 -2.64 10.11 2.16
C ILE A 124 -1.43 11.05 2.30
N ARG A 125 -1.34 12.09 1.45
CA ARG A 125 -0.27 13.09 1.55
C ARG A 125 -0.32 13.81 2.90
N LEU A 126 -1.51 14.20 3.36
CA LEU A 126 -1.70 14.83 4.66
C LEU A 126 -1.20 13.93 5.79
N ALA A 127 -1.62 12.66 5.82
CA ALA A 127 -1.17 11.68 6.81
C ALA A 127 0.36 11.50 6.81
N THR A 128 0.99 11.49 5.63
CA THR A 128 2.45 11.40 5.50
C THR A 128 3.15 12.60 6.12
N GLN A 129 2.60 13.80 5.96
CA GLN A 129 3.19 15.04 6.47
C GLN A 129 3.01 15.18 7.98
N ILE A 130 1.85 14.82 8.50
CA ILE A 130 1.59 14.77 9.96
C ILE A 130 2.53 13.75 10.61
N GLY A 131 2.66 12.57 10.02
CA GLY A 131 3.55 11.50 10.49
C GLY A 131 5.03 11.89 10.48
N ALA A 132 5.44 12.84 9.64
CA ALA A 132 6.81 13.39 9.62
C ALA A 132 7.06 14.46 10.72
N GLY A 133 6.08 14.74 11.58
CA GLY A 133 6.23 15.69 12.69
C GLY A 133 6.36 17.14 12.25
N LEU A 134 5.87 17.49 11.06
CA LEU A 134 5.89 18.86 10.55
C LEU A 134 4.89 19.71 11.35
N THR A 135 5.39 20.44 12.35
CA THR A 135 4.62 21.42 13.12
C THR A 135 4.69 22.80 12.44
N GLY A 136 3.58 23.56 12.52
CA GLY A 136 3.53 24.92 12.00
C GLY A 136 3.19 25.06 10.51
N VAL A 137 2.74 24.01 9.86
CA VAL A 137 2.29 24.02 8.45
C VAL A 137 0.76 24.03 8.41
N LEU A 138 0.19 25.01 7.71
CA LEU A 138 -1.25 25.10 7.44
C LEU A 138 -1.57 24.39 6.12
N TYR A 139 -2.44 23.37 6.19
CA TYR A 139 -2.94 22.68 5.00
C TYR A 139 -4.28 23.28 4.59
N LEU A 140 -4.33 23.88 3.40
CA LEU A 140 -5.56 24.34 2.79
C LEU A 140 -5.99 23.35 1.70
N SER A 141 -7.08 22.63 1.94
CA SER A 141 -7.73 21.82 0.91
C SER A 141 -8.76 22.69 0.21
N LEU A 142 -8.47 23.07 -1.03
CA LEU A 142 -9.46 23.70 -1.91
C LEU A 142 -10.35 22.58 -2.49
N ILE A 143 -11.38 22.21 -1.74
CA ILE A 143 -12.48 21.43 -2.30
C ILE A 143 -13.25 22.40 -3.18
N HIS A 144 -13.31 22.15 -4.47
CA HIS A 144 -14.18 22.90 -5.35
C HIS A 144 -15.63 22.72 -4.85
N ILE A 145 -16.19 23.84 -4.44
CA ILE A 145 -17.61 23.97 -4.18
C ILE A 145 -18.34 23.96 -5.53
#